data_e2896ec642b9271f5e34d668aa9fbc72
#
_entry.id   e2896ec642b9271f5e34d668aa9fbc72
#
_cell.length_a   1.000
_cell.length_b   1.000
_cell.length_c   1.000
_cell.angle_alpha   90.00
_cell.angle_beta   90.00
_cell.angle_gamma   90.00
#
_symmetry.space_group_name_H-M   'P 1'
#
loop_
_entity.id
_entity.type
_entity.pdbx_description
1 polymer ?
#
loop_
_entity_poly.entity_id
_entity_poly.type
_entity_poly.pdbx_seq_one_letter_code
_entity_poly.pdbx_strand_id
1 'polypeptide(L)' 'MKSKILISTGGSGGHVIPAITMHDHLKENYEILISSDTRGLKYLDDKFYKILIIDTPKL' A
#
# COMPACT_ATOMS: atom_id res chain seq x y z
N MET A 1 2.14 7.88 -20.51
CA MET A 1 2.39 6.73 -19.62
C MET A 1 2.67 7.24 -18.21
N LYS A 2 2.00 6.69 -17.21
CA LYS A 2 2.22 7.13 -15.82
C LYS A 2 3.47 6.51 -15.25
N SER A 3 4.23 7.28 -14.48
CA SER A 3 5.34 6.74 -13.69
C SER A 3 4.80 5.85 -12.56
N LYS A 4 5.59 4.90 -12.14
CA LYS A 4 5.21 3.95 -11.09
C LYS A 4 5.81 4.36 -9.75
N ILE A 5 5.01 4.26 -8.70
CA ILE A 5 5.43 4.56 -7.32
C ILE A 5 5.09 3.36 -6.45
N LEU A 6 6.04 2.96 -5.61
CA LEU A 6 5.83 1.95 -4.58
C LEU A 6 5.69 2.64 -3.23
N ILE A 7 4.57 2.42 -2.56
CA ILE A 7 4.36 2.89 -1.19
C ILE A 7 4.49 1.67 -0.27
N SER A 8 5.45 1.70 0.63
CA SER A 8 5.70 0.60 1.56
C SER A 8 5.04 0.86 2.90
N THR A 9 4.25 -0.09 3.40
CA THR A 9 3.58 0.03 4.68
C THR A 9 3.98 -1.11 5.60
N GLY A 10 3.95 -0.83 6.91
CA GLY A 10 4.07 -1.88 7.91
C GLY A 10 2.73 -2.48 8.28
N GLY A 11 2.73 -3.47 9.16
CA GLY A 11 1.55 -4.25 9.51
C GLY A 11 0.56 -3.61 10.46
N SER A 12 0.77 -2.37 10.89
CA SER A 12 -0.18 -1.67 11.75
C SER A 12 -1.03 -0.70 10.96
N GLY A 13 -2.26 -0.48 11.39
CA GLY A 13 -3.16 0.48 10.75
C GLY A 13 -2.60 1.90 10.75
N GLY A 14 -1.73 2.23 11.71
CA GLY A 14 -1.12 3.55 11.79
C GLY A 14 -0.23 3.87 10.59
N HIS A 15 0.33 2.86 9.92
CA HIS A 15 1.13 3.05 8.72
C HIS A 15 0.29 2.99 7.45
N VAL A 16 -0.79 2.21 7.47
CA VAL A 16 -1.63 2.00 6.29
C VAL A 16 -2.44 3.25 5.96
N ILE A 17 -2.98 3.92 6.96
CA ILE A 17 -3.84 5.09 6.72
C ILE A 17 -3.08 6.23 6.02
N PRO A 18 -1.86 6.62 6.42
CA PRO A 18 -1.09 7.58 5.64
C PRO A 18 -0.79 7.13 4.21
N ALA A 19 -0.56 5.82 4.01
CA ALA A 19 -0.32 5.30 2.67
C ALA A 19 -1.54 5.47 1.77
N ILE A 20 -2.75 5.22 2.29
CA ILE A 20 -3.98 5.43 1.55
C ILE A 20 -4.15 6.90 1.17
N THR A 21 -3.85 7.81 2.08
CA THR A 21 -3.91 9.24 1.81
C THR A 21 -2.96 9.63 0.68
N MET A 22 -1.72 9.14 0.71
CA MET A 22 -0.77 9.39 -0.37
C MET A 22 -1.25 8.79 -1.69
N HIS A 23 -1.79 7.58 -1.67
CA HIS A 23 -2.34 6.95 -2.86
C HIS A 23 -3.41 7.82 -3.49
N ASP A 24 -4.35 8.33 -2.70
CA ASP A 24 -5.46 9.12 -3.21
C ASP A 24 -5.01 10.44 -3.81
N HIS A 25 -3.94 11.02 -3.28
CA HIS A 25 -3.37 12.25 -3.84
C HIS A 25 -2.62 12.02 -5.14
N LEU A 26 -2.01 10.85 -5.32
CA LEU A 26 -1.07 10.61 -6.42
C LEU A 26 -1.68 9.78 -7.55
N LYS A 27 -2.80 9.13 -7.33
CA LYS A 27 -3.35 8.13 -8.27
C LYS A 27 -3.66 8.67 -9.67
N GLU A 28 -3.93 9.96 -9.79
CA GLU A 28 -4.24 10.55 -11.09
C GLU A 28 -3.00 10.69 -11.98
N ASN A 29 -1.85 10.89 -11.36
CA ASN A 29 -0.60 11.16 -12.08
C ASN A 29 0.37 9.99 -12.08
N TYR A 30 0.15 8.99 -11.22
CA TYR A 30 1.08 7.88 -11.03
C TYR A 30 0.33 6.56 -10.94
N GLU A 31 0.98 5.50 -11.38
CA GLU A 31 0.54 4.14 -11.11
C GLU A 31 1.14 3.71 -9.78
N ILE A 32 0.29 3.35 -8.81
CA ILE A 32 0.74 3.15 -7.44
C ILE A 32 0.57 1.70 -7.03
N LEU A 33 1.64 1.12 -6.48
CA LEU A 33 1.66 -0.19 -5.87
C LEU A 33 1.91 -0.01 -4.38
N ILE A 34 1.08 -0.62 -3.55
CA ILE A 34 1.25 -0.59 -2.10
C ILE A 34 1.80 -1.92 -1.65
N SER A 35 2.94 -1.93 -0.97
CA SER A 35 3.43 -3.14 -0.32
C SER A 35 2.97 -3.17 1.14
N SER A 36 2.54 -4.33 1.58
CA SER A 36 2.06 -4.52 2.95
C SER A 36 2.34 -5.96 3.37
N ASP A 37 2.32 -6.22 4.66
CA ASP A 37 2.26 -7.58 5.14
C ASP A 37 0.79 -8.02 5.27
N THR A 38 0.60 -9.30 5.63
CA THR A 38 -0.75 -9.87 5.75
C THR A 38 -1.62 -9.10 6.75
N ARG A 39 -1.01 -8.56 7.80
CA ARG A 39 -1.75 -7.82 8.83
C ARG A 39 -2.37 -6.54 8.31
N GLY A 40 -1.73 -5.91 7.32
CA GLY A 40 -2.22 -4.67 6.74
C GLY A 40 -3.42 -4.85 5.81
N LEU A 41 -3.69 -6.08 5.36
CA LEU A 41 -4.76 -6.33 4.40
C LEU A 41 -6.14 -5.95 4.89
N LYS A 42 -6.38 -6.01 6.19
CA LYS A 42 -7.69 -5.65 6.73
C LYS A 42 -8.01 -4.16 6.58
N TYR A 43 -7.01 -3.33 6.29
CA TYR A 43 -7.18 -1.90 6.07
C TYR A 43 -7.16 -1.52 4.59
N LEU A 44 -6.83 -2.47 3.72
CA LEU A 44 -6.65 -2.22 2.29
C LEU A 44 -7.62 -3.08 1.50
N ASP A 45 -8.45 -2.46 0.67
CA ASP A 45 -9.35 -3.20 -0.22
C ASP A 45 -8.63 -3.43 -1.55
N ASP A 46 -8.34 -4.69 -1.86
CA ASP A 46 -7.62 -5.06 -3.08
C ASP A 46 -8.42 -4.78 -4.37
N LYS A 47 -9.70 -4.46 -4.24
CA LYS A 47 -10.49 -4.00 -5.38
C LYS A 47 -10.11 -2.59 -5.82
N PHE A 48 -9.58 -1.79 -4.91
CA PHE A 48 -9.23 -0.39 -5.18
C PHE A 48 -7.73 -0.14 -5.26
N TYR A 49 -6.92 -1.06 -4.71
CA TYR A 49 -5.48 -0.86 -4.61
C TYR A 49 -4.75 -2.06 -5.20
N LYS A 50 -3.65 -1.79 -5.89
CA LYS A 50 -2.72 -2.84 -6.28
C LYS A 50 -1.81 -3.11 -5.09
N ILE A 51 -1.87 -4.32 -4.55
CA ILE A 51 -1.19 -4.66 -3.30
C ILE A 51 -0.17 -5.78 -3.54
N LEU A 52 1.04 -5.55 -3.06
CA LEU A 52 2.10 -6.56 -3.02
C LEU A 52 2.28 -6.99 -1.57
N ILE A 53 2.12 -8.28 -1.30
CA ILE A 53 2.26 -8.80 0.04
C ILE A 53 3.71 -9.23 0.26
N ILE A 54 4.34 -8.63 1.27
CA ILE A 54 5.69 -8.97 1.70
C ILE A 54 5.63 -9.23 3.20
N ASP A 55 5.71 -10.49 3.59
CA ASP A 55 5.77 -10.87 5.00
C ASP A 55 7.22 -11.15 5.37
N THR A 56 7.69 -10.49 6.43
CA THR A 56 9.03 -10.75 6.94
C THR A 56 8.96 -11.82 8.03
N PRO A 57 9.94 -12.76 8.08
CA PRO A 57 9.97 -13.74 9.15
C PRO A 57 10.12 -13.07 10.50
N LYS A 58 9.47 -13.63 11.50
CA LYS A 58 9.72 -13.21 12.88
C LYS A 58 11.04 -13.81 13.34
N LEU A 59 11.88 -12.98 13.90
CA LEU A 59 13.14 -13.41 14.48
C LEU A 59 12.94 -13.82 15.93
#